data_0fae648d852f1058c855dc537aeb22ab
#
_entry.id   0fae648d852f1058c855dc537aeb22ab
#
_cell.length_a   1.000
_cell.length_b   1.000
_cell.length_c   1.000
_cell.angle_alpha   90.00
_cell.angle_beta   90.00
_cell.angle_gamma   90.00
#
_symmetry.space_group_name_H-M   'P 1'
#
loop_
_entity.id
_entity.type
_entity.pdbx_description
1 polymer ?
#
loop_
_entity_poly.entity_id
_entity_poly.type
_entity_poly.pdbx_seq_one_letter_code
_entity_poly.pdbx_strand_id
1 'polypeptide(L)'
;MRTLEELTRPNIWRLKPYSSARDEYNGAAASVFLDANENPYNMPHNRYPDPMQRELKHELSRIKKISPEHIFLGNGSDEAIDLVFRAFCEPRIDNVVAIDPTYGMYQVCAEVNDVEYRKVLLDENFQFSADKLLAAADEH
;
A
#
# COMPACT_ATOMS: atom_id res chain seq x y z
N MET A 1 16.25 -10.20 12.88
CA MET A 1 15.20 -9.84 11.88
C MET A 1 14.82 -8.40 12.19
N ARG A 2 14.85 -7.52 11.19
CA ARG A 2 14.44 -6.11 11.37
C ARG A 2 12.96 -6.05 11.72
N THR A 3 12.59 -5.12 12.60
CA THR A 3 11.19 -4.84 12.94
C THR A 3 10.52 -4.03 11.82
N LEU A 4 9.19 -3.95 11.83
CA LEU A 4 8.46 -3.12 10.87
C LEU A 4 8.85 -1.63 10.99
N GLU A 5 9.11 -1.15 12.21
CA GLU A 5 9.58 0.21 12.46
C GLU A 5 10.95 0.47 11.80
N GLU A 6 11.89 -0.47 11.93
CA GLU A 6 13.23 -0.37 11.32
C GLU A 6 13.21 -0.47 9.78
N LEU A 7 12.19 -1.08 9.21
CA LEU A 7 11.99 -1.19 7.76
C LEU A 7 11.22 0.01 7.18
N THR A 8 10.46 0.73 8.00
CA THR A 8 9.63 1.84 7.53
C THR A 8 10.42 3.14 7.59
N ARG A 9 10.29 3.96 6.55
CA ARG A 9 10.88 5.31 6.53
C ARG A 9 10.47 6.09 7.78
N PRO A 10 11.41 6.74 8.49
CA PRO A 10 11.14 7.36 9.78
C PRO A 10 10.06 8.47 9.75
N ASN A 11 9.93 9.18 8.63
CA ASN A 11 8.89 10.18 8.44
C ASN A 11 7.51 9.53 8.29
N ILE A 12 7.43 8.38 7.61
CA ILE A 12 6.18 7.62 7.45
C ILE A 12 5.76 6.98 8.77
N TRP A 13 6.71 6.35 9.49
CA TRP A 13 6.42 5.75 10.79
C TRP A 13 5.82 6.74 11.80
N ARG A 14 6.26 7.99 11.76
CA ARG A 14 5.80 9.06 12.67
C ARG A 14 4.56 9.79 12.18
N LEU A 15 4.03 9.49 11.00
CA LEU A 15 2.82 10.11 10.50
C LEU A 15 1.64 9.80 11.42
N LYS A 16 0.90 10.84 11.77
CA LYS A 16 -0.42 10.68 12.39
C LYS A 16 -1.44 10.52 11.27
N PRO A 17 -2.19 9.41 11.24
CA PRO A 17 -3.26 9.24 10.28
C PRO A 17 -4.26 10.39 10.37
N TYR A 18 -4.80 10.80 9.25
CA TYR A 18 -5.95 11.69 9.23
C TYR A 18 -7.14 10.98 9.88
N SER A 19 -7.82 11.68 10.79
CA SER A 19 -9.04 11.21 11.42
C SER A 19 -10.18 12.16 11.02
N SER A 20 -11.29 11.58 10.59
CA SER A 20 -12.49 12.37 10.29
C SER A 20 -13.33 12.58 11.55
N ALA A 21 -14.19 13.63 11.56
CA ALA A 21 -15.13 13.83 12.66
C ALA A 21 -16.03 12.60 12.87
N ARG A 22 -16.32 11.85 11.82
CA ARG A 22 -17.09 10.59 11.88
C ARG A 22 -16.32 9.47 12.56
N ASP A 23 -15.00 9.36 12.34
CA ASP A 23 -14.17 8.37 13.04
C ASP A 23 -14.00 8.68 14.53
N GLU A 24 -14.05 9.96 14.89
CA GLU A 24 -13.94 10.41 16.29
C GLU A 24 -15.27 10.30 17.07
N TYR A 25 -16.38 10.15 16.36
CA TYR A 25 -17.70 10.03 16.98
C TYR A 25 -17.94 8.65 17.55
N ASN A 26 -18.01 8.56 18.87
CA ASN A 26 -18.25 7.32 19.64
C ASN A 26 -19.69 7.21 20.21
N GLY A 27 -20.61 8.01 19.71
CA GLY A 27 -22.01 8.03 20.16
C GLY A 27 -22.87 6.90 19.57
N ALA A 28 -24.16 6.93 19.92
CA ALA A 28 -25.16 6.05 19.31
C ALA A 28 -25.30 6.35 17.81
N ALA A 29 -25.84 5.42 17.03
CA ALA A 29 -26.05 5.60 15.59
C ALA A 29 -26.76 6.94 15.31
N ALA A 30 -26.08 7.82 14.56
CA ALA A 30 -26.63 9.12 14.22
C ALA A 30 -27.74 8.98 13.18
N SER A 31 -28.85 9.67 13.37
CA SER A 31 -29.94 9.75 12.39
C SER A 31 -29.74 10.89 11.37
N VAL A 32 -28.93 11.89 11.73
CA VAL A 32 -28.60 13.03 10.89
C VAL A 32 -27.10 13.24 10.88
N PHE A 33 -26.50 13.34 9.70
CA PHE A 33 -25.08 13.56 9.49
C PHE A 33 -24.86 14.99 8.99
N LEU A 34 -24.12 15.80 9.78
CA LEU A 34 -23.72 17.18 9.47
C LEU A 34 -22.21 17.38 9.59
N ASP A 35 -21.47 16.27 9.58
CA ASP A 35 -20.03 16.21 9.83
C ASP A 35 -19.19 16.36 8.56
N ALA A 36 -19.81 16.30 7.38
CA ALA A 36 -19.12 16.37 6.11
C ALA A 36 -19.97 17.05 5.03
N ASN A 37 -19.31 17.56 3.98
CA ASN A 37 -19.98 18.15 2.82
C ASN A 37 -20.50 17.07 1.87
N GLU A 38 -21.59 16.44 2.25
CA GLU A 38 -22.21 15.34 1.50
C GLU A 38 -23.52 15.80 0.82
N ASN A 39 -23.81 15.21 -0.33
CA ASN A 39 -25.09 15.41 -1.00
C ASN A 39 -26.20 14.68 -0.21
N PRO A 40 -27.27 15.36 0.25
CA PRO A 40 -28.38 14.70 0.96
C PRO A 40 -29.30 13.87 0.06
N TYR A 41 -29.16 14.00 -1.27
CA TYR A 41 -29.98 13.33 -2.27
C TYR A 41 -29.24 12.18 -2.92
N ASN A 42 -29.93 11.44 -3.79
CA ASN A 42 -29.36 10.35 -4.60
C ASN A 42 -28.84 9.14 -3.80
N MET A 43 -29.59 8.74 -2.78
CA MET A 43 -29.33 7.46 -2.10
C MET A 43 -29.25 6.28 -3.10
N PRO A 44 -28.39 5.28 -2.86
CA PRO A 44 -27.54 5.07 -1.69
C PRO A 44 -26.10 5.56 -1.85
N HIS A 45 -25.72 6.18 -2.97
CA HIS A 45 -24.33 6.50 -3.32
C HIS A 45 -23.95 7.97 -3.06
N ASN A 46 -24.66 8.63 -2.17
CA ASN A 46 -24.51 10.05 -1.88
C ASN A 46 -23.60 10.36 -0.68
N ARG A 47 -23.18 9.35 0.07
CA ARG A 47 -22.32 9.50 1.25
C ARG A 47 -20.88 9.15 0.92
N TYR A 48 -19.95 9.76 1.65
CA TYR A 48 -18.56 9.33 1.59
C TYR A 48 -18.43 7.88 2.07
N PRO A 49 -17.63 7.07 1.38
CA PRO A 49 -17.35 5.70 1.83
C PRO A 49 -16.54 5.70 3.13
N ASP A 50 -16.60 4.60 3.87
CA ASP A 50 -15.69 4.37 4.99
C ASP A 50 -14.23 4.34 4.48
N PRO A 51 -13.36 5.30 4.89
CA PRO A 51 -11.98 5.34 4.42
C PRO A 51 -11.17 4.11 4.84
N MET A 52 -11.60 3.42 5.90
CA MET A 52 -10.97 2.18 6.36
C MET A 52 -11.53 0.93 5.69
N GLN A 53 -12.61 1.06 4.91
CA GLN A 53 -13.26 -0.03 4.15
C GLN A 53 -13.58 -1.26 5.00
N ARG A 54 -14.05 -1.06 6.23
CA ARG A 54 -14.18 -2.10 7.25
C ARG A 54 -15.09 -3.25 6.80
N GLU A 55 -16.27 -2.95 6.28
CA GLU A 55 -17.22 -3.98 5.82
C GLU A 55 -16.64 -4.81 4.69
N LEU A 56 -16.04 -4.18 3.68
CA LEU A 56 -15.42 -4.87 2.56
C LEU A 56 -14.24 -5.74 3.01
N LYS A 57 -13.39 -5.23 3.91
CA LYS A 57 -12.28 -6.00 4.48
C LYS A 57 -12.76 -7.21 5.27
N HIS A 58 -13.87 -7.10 6.00
CA HIS A 58 -14.48 -8.24 6.70
C HIS A 58 -14.96 -9.32 5.73
N GLU A 59 -15.62 -8.95 4.64
CA GLU A 59 -16.04 -9.92 3.62
C GLU A 59 -14.85 -10.60 2.94
N LEU A 60 -13.83 -9.83 2.57
CA LEU A 60 -12.60 -10.37 1.98
C LEU A 60 -11.84 -11.28 2.96
N SER A 61 -11.80 -10.91 4.23
CA SER A 61 -11.22 -11.72 5.30
C SER A 61 -11.88 -13.10 5.38
N ARG A 62 -13.20 -13.14 5.31
CA ARG A 62 -13.97 -14.39 5.31
C ARG A 62 -13.62 -15.27 4.11
N ILE A 63 -13.45 -14.68 2.92
CA ILE A 63 -13.13 -15.40 1.67
C ILE A 63 -11.66 -15.84 1.64
N LYS A 64 -10.75 -14.95 2.00
CA LYS A 64 -9.30 -15.17 1.89
C LYS A 64 -8.69 -15.87 3.12
N LYS A 65 -9.42 -15.97 4.23
CA LYS A 65 -8.93 -16.52 5.51
C LYS A 65 -7.71 -15.74 6.05
N ILE A 66 -7.71 -14.44 5.85
CA ILE A 66 -6.69 -13.50 6.33
C ILE A 66 -7.39 -12.46 7.20
N SER A 67 -6.80 -12.07 8.32
CA SER A 67 -7.37 -11.06 9.21
C SER A 67 -7.54 -9.70 8.52
N PRO A 68 -8.64 -8.95 8.78
CA PRO A 68 -8.93 -7.68 8.09
C PRO A 68 -7.81 -6.64 8.19
N GLU A 69 -7.06 -6.62 9.30
CA GLU A 69 -5.91 -5.72 9.51
C GLU A 69 -4.71 -6.02 8.60
N HIS A 70 -4.66 -7.21 7.99
CA HIS A 70 -3.65 -7.58 7.02
C HIS A 70 -4.12 -7.42 5.56
N ILE A 71 -5.23 -6.73 5.35
CA ILE A 71 -5.79 -6.47 4.02
C ILE A 71 -5.67 -4.98 3.72
N PHE A 72 -4.93 -4.65 2.68
CA PHE A 72 -4.94 -3.35 2.03
C PHE A 72 -5.79 -3.42 0.76
N LEU A 73 -6.62 -2.40 0.52
CA LEU A 73 -7.44 -2.27 -0.69
C LEU A 73 -7.09 -0.96 -1.39
N GLY A 74 -6.67 -1.05 -2.62
CA GLY A 74 -6.28 0.08 -3.45
C GLY A 74 -6.90 0.01 -4.85
N ASN A 75 -6.63 1.02 -5.66
CA ASN A 75 -7.07 1.10 -7.06
C ASN A 75 -6.08 0.33 -7.95
N GLY A 76 -6.19 -0.99 -7.92
CA GLY A 76 -5.30 -1.89 -8.62
C GLY A 76 -3.97 -2.10 -7.90
N SER A 77 -3.09 -2.92 -8.52
CA SER A 77 -1.76 -3.23 -7.96
C SER A 77 -0.81 -2.04 -8.00
N ASP A 78 -0.99 -1.11 -8.94
CA ASP A 78 -0.08 0.00 -9.14
C ASP A 78 -0.03 0.94 -7.93
N GLU A 79 -1.20 1.23 -7.34
CA GLU A 79 -1.28 2.01 -6.10
C GLU A 79 -0.59 1.29 -4.94
N ALA A 80 -0.79 -0.02 -4.83
CA ALA A 80 -0.14 -0.81 -3.78
C ALA A 80 1.38 -0.85 -3.95
N ILE A 81 1.87 -1.01 -5.18
CA ILE A 81 3.30 -0.98 -5.51
C ILE A 81 3.90 0.39 -5.15
N ASP A 82 3.30 1.49 -5.61
CA ASP A 82 3.79 2.85 -5.31
C ASP A 82 3.83 3.12 -3.80
N LEU A 83 2.80 2.70 -3.06
CA LEU A 83 2.77 2.86 -1.61
C LEU A 83 3.86 2.05 -0.89
N VAL A 84 4.22 0.87 -1.39
CA VAL A 84 5.35 0.10 -0.84
C VAL A 84 6.66 0.88 -1.02
N PHE A 85 6.93 1.44 -2.20
CA PHE A 85 8.10 2.30 -2.41
C PHE A 85 8.11 3.48 -1.45
N ARG A 86 7.01 4.19 -1.33
CA ARG A 86 6.89 5.36 -0.44
C ARG A 86 7.04 5.03 1.03
N ALA A 87 6.62 3.86 1.45
CA ALA A 87 6.67 3.45 2.85
C ALA A 87 8.04 2.94 3.28
N PHE A 88 8.75 2.24 2.40
CA PHE A 88 9.92 1.46 2.77
C PHE A 88 11.23 1.87 2.09
N CYS A 89 11.17 2.61 0.98
CA CYS A 89 12.38 3.00 0.26
C CYS A 89 12.69 4.50 0.45
N GLU A 90 13.79 4.83 1.10
CA GLU A 90 14.28 6.22 1.19
C GLU A 90 14.89 6.62 -0.16
N PRO A 91 14.37 7.70 -0.80
CA PRO A 91 14.86 8.17 -2.09
C PRO A 91 16.38 8.38 -2.10
N ARG A 92 17.06 7.97 -3.18
CA ARG A 92 18.52 8.10 -3.40
C ARG A 92 19.39 7.30 -2.42
N ILE A 93 18.80 6.54 -1.52
CA ILE A 93 19.53 5.72 -0.53
C ILE A 93 19.21 4.25 -0.78
N ASP A 94 17.93 3.91 -0.79
CA ASP A 94 17.47 2.54 -0.95
C ASP A 94 17.34 2.13 -2.40
N ASN A 95 17.29 0.82 -2.63
CA ASN A 95 17.14 0.21 -3.94
C ASN A 95 16.04 -0.86 -3.94
N VAL A 96 15.62 -1.24 -5.12
CA VAL A 96 14.74 -2.39 -5.33
C VAL A 96 15.35 -3.31 -6.38
N VAL A 97 15.25 -4.61 -6.15
CA VAL A 97 15.71 -5.65 -7.07
C VAL A 97 14.49 -6.32 -7.70
N ALA A 98 14.48 -6.41 -9.02
CA ALA A 98 13.42 -7.10 -9.76
C ALA A 98 14.00 -7.95 -10.90
N ILE A 99 13.27 -8.99 -11.28
CA ILE A 99 13.56 -9.74 -12.50
C ILE A 99 13.28 -8.88 -13.74
N ASP A 100 13.97 -9.14 -14.83
CA ASP A 100 13.74 -8.47 -16.12
C ASP A 100 13.76 -9.52 -17.26
N PRO A 101 12.74 -9.58 -18.12
CA PRO A 101 11.55 -8.73 -18.18
C PRO A 101 10.52 -9.03 -17.09
N THR A 102 9.83 -7.98 -16.64
CA THR A 102 8.74 -8.05 -15.68
C THR A 102 7.70 -6.92 -15.92
N TYR A 103 6.76 -6.76 -15.00
CA TYR A 103 5.75 -5.70 -15.08
C TYR A 103 6.39 -4.31 -15.00
N GLY A 104 6.13 -3.47 -16.01
CA GLY A 104 6.80 -2.18 -16.17
C GLY A 104 6.59 -1.17 -15.04
N MET A 105 5.50 -1.29 -14.27
CA MET A 105 5.22 -0.35 -13.18
C MET A 105 6.21 -0.41 -12.03
N TYR A 106 6.94 -1.50 -11.83
CA TYR A 106 8.01 -1.53 -10.83
C TYR A 106 9.10 -0.49 -11.14
N GLN A 107 9.53 -0.42 -12.39
CA GLN A 107 10.51 0.58 -12.82
C GLN A 107 9.93 1.98 -12.75
N VAL A 108 8.70 2.20 -13.22
CA VAL A 108 8.03 3.51 -13.16
C VAL A 108 7.92 4.01 -11.72
N CYS A 109 7.49 3.15 -10.79
CA CYS A 109 7.40 3.51 -9.36
C CYS A 109 8.77 3.83 -8.76
N ALA A 110 9.81 3.07 -9.12
CA ALA A 110 11.17 3.36 -8.68
C ALA A 110 11.66 4.73 -9.17
N GLU A 111 11.49 5.03 -10.47
CA GLU A 111 11.86 6.31 -11.09
C GLU A 111 11.11 7.50 -10.47
N VAL A 112 9.78 7.38 -10.27
CA VAL A 112 8.95 8.43 -9.65
C VAL A 112 9.36 8.70 -8.20
N ASN A 113 9.78 7.66 -7.47
CA ASN A 113 10.20 7.79 -6.09
C ASN A 113 11.72 8.03 -5.91
N ASP A 114 12.47 8.20 -7.00
CA ASP A 114 13.93 8.42 -7.00
C ASP A 114 14.68 7.31 -6.24
N VAL A 115 14.28 6.04 -6.48
CA VAL A 115 14.84 4.81 -5.90
C VAL A 115 15.58 4.04 -6.97
N GLU A 116 16.78 3.53 -6.65
CA GLU A 116 17.57 2.73 -7.59
C GLU A 116 16.81 1.45 -7.97
N TYR A 117 16.71 1.17 -9.28
CA TYR A 117 16.06 -0.03 -9.80
C TYR A 117 17.09 -0.99 -10.38
N ARG A 118 17.34 -2.10 -9.72
CA ARG A 118 18.32 -3.12 -10.10
C ARG A 118 17.62 -4.28 -10.82
N LYS A 119 18.05 -4.55 -12.04
CA LYS A 119 17.50 -5.60 -12.89
C LYS A 119 18.32 -6.88 -12.81
N VAL A 120 17.66 -8.00 -12.60
CA VAL A 120 18.25 -9.35 -12.70
C VAL A 120 17.60 -10.05 -13.87
N LEU A 121 18.39 -10.26 -14.94
CA LEU A 121 17.89 -10.88 -16.16
C LEU A 121 17.46 -12.33 -15.92
N LEU A 122 16.30 -12.68 -16.48
CA LEU A 122 15.89 -14.07 -16.63
C LEU A 122 16.87 -14.80 -17.60
N ASP A 123 16.92 -16.11 -17.50
CA ASP A 123 17.68 -16.92 -18.44
C ASP A 123 16.94 -17.07 -19.79
N GLU A 124 17.54 -17.80 -20.74
CA GLU A 124 16.97 -18.07 -22.06
C GLU A 124 15.64 -18.84 -22.04
N ASN A 125 15.32 -19.50 -20.93
CA ASN A 125 14.07 -20.21 -20.68
C ASN A 125 13.08 -19.40 -19.82
N PHE A 126 13.34 -18.11 -19.62
CA PHE A 126 12.54 -17.21 -18.75
C PHE A 126 12.48 -17.69 -17.30
N GLN A 127 13.51 -18.35 -16.80
CA GLN A 127 13.61 -18.74 -15.40
C GLN A 127 14.48 -17.75 -14.63
N PHE A 128 14.14 -17.52 -13.36
CA PHE A 128 14.96 -16.72 -12.47
C PHE A 128 15.80 -17.58 -11.53
N SER A 129 16.93 -17.05 -11.08
CA SER A 129 17.76 -17.63 -10.04
C SER A 129 17.62 -16.87 -8.75
N ALA A 130 17.21 -17.54 -7.68
CA ALA A 130 17.15 -16.94 -6.34
C ALA A 130 18.52 -16.40 -5.89
N ASP A 131 19.61 -17.14 -6.20
CA ASP A 131 20.97 -16.72 -5.84
C ASP A 131 21.37 -15.41 -6.54
N LYS A 132 20.99 -15.23 -7.82
CA LYS A 132 21.24 -13.99 -8.55
C LYS A 132 20.44 -12.80 -7.97
N LEU A 133 19.18 -13.05 -7.59
CA LEU A 133 18.36 -12.02 -6.93
C LEU A 133 18.95 -11.60 -5.60
N LEU A 134 19.32 -12.58 -4.76
CA LEU A 134 19.95 -12.32 -3.46
C LEU A 134 21.32 -11.64 -3.59
N ALA A 135 22.11 -11.99 -4.63
CA ALA A 135 23.39 -11.34 -4.87
C ALA A 135 23.28 -9.89 -5.37
N ALA A 136 22.13 -9.51 -5.95
CA ALA A 136 21.85 -8.14 -6.37
C ALA A 136 21.24 -7.28 -5.24
N ALA A 137 20.76 -7.91 -4.16
CA ALA A 137 20.24 -7.24 -2.98
C ALA A 137 21.39 -6.91 -2.00
N ASP A 138 21.24 -5.82 -1.28
CA ASP A 138 22.14 -5.41 -0.21
C ASP A 138 21.34 -5.00 1.04
N GLU A 139 21.92 -4.17 1.90
CA GLU A 139 21.28 -3.72 3.14
C GLU A 139 20.30 -2.55 2.97
N HIS A 140 20.24 -2.00 1.76
CA HIS A 140 19.42 -0.83 1.40
C HIS A 140 18.20 -1.18 0.60
#